data_9fbd726595e2055c5b36b4b888a05f6a
#
_entry.id   9fbd726595e2055c5b36b4b888a05f6a
#
_cell.length_a   1.000
_cell.length_b   1.000
_cell.length_c   1.000
_cell.angle_alpha   90.00
_cell.angle_beta   90.00
_cell.angle_gamma   90.00
#
_symmetry.space_group_name_H-M   'P 1'
#
loop_
_entity.id
_entity.type
_entity.pdbx_description
1 polymer ?
#
loop_
_entity_poly.entity_id
_entity_poly.type
_entity_poly.pdbx_seq_one_letter_code
_entity_poly.pdbx_strand_id
1 'polypeptide(L)'
;MSGIGEERPRELRWYHAGPMLFGDLGTSRLYVLGLAFYFTRHASFFHIIAVNILLVLVSCCYLIICRKYPEGGGVYSSARHSSKVLAVIGGLMLSADYTVTAALSCLDAFRYLGVEAEVSGFRLELACTLGAIGAIGLVNWFGPRGMGRVAMVVAIATIFLTFVVAICAIPHLQHMRVEFPVKERYNLSAWGDAWVGFTEVVLALSGIEAIANMTGIMVPPVRVTSRRSILPVLMEVVIMNLVLAAAMNALPDAKLINPEGHPQGTDNMMAVLATAYVGPTFSLVASFVFGALLLSGVNTAVTDLMAVQYMMARDGEAPRILTRLNRHGVPGYALIISLLIPSLLLVIFPDITELAGLYSVGVVAAITINLLATGYTRQFQLGGWERWMLVLVGGLMGAILITLLWTKPTARAFSLAILNMGLAARMVTLAGRANVPAATGRMFQGIGGLVFLAQGAITFFLPAQAWEFLFFSVANTIFLALLSGYLSRKIPEKVVRRHLENFDGDYDPITYHLVAANRPSTFIHGVLEDAQKSKAGVIIVFVRNLAHSLSGSAAHHAMADDQEAREVFETALDFANNLGVPLDLVYLPGGPI
;
A
#
# COMPACT_ATOMS: atom_id res chain seq x y z
N MET A 1 14.28 23.38 15.05
CA MET A 1 14.26 22.30 16.05
C MET A 1 12.81 21.89 16.23
N SER A 2 12.30 20.98 15.40
CA SER A 2 10.97 20.39 15.55
C SER A 2 11.14 19.16 16.42
N GLY A 3 10.38 19.11 17.53
CA GLY A 3 10.45 18.07 18.53
C GLY A 3 10.31 16.66 17.96
N ILE A 4 11.32 15.87 18.22
CA ILE A 4 11.33 14.43 17.99
C ILE A 4 10.41 13.87 19.07
N GLY A 5 9.27 13.31 18.67
CA GLY A 5 8.33 12.64 19.58
C GLY A 5 6.87 13.10 19.53
N GLU A 6 6.49 14.02 18.62
CA GLU A 6 5.09 14.34 18.43
C GLU A 6 4.39 13.18 17.71
N GLU A 7 3.39 12.59 18.37
CA GLU A 7 2.38 11.79 17.68
C GLU A 7 1.93 12.56 16.45
N ARG A 8 1.91 11.90 15.28
CA ARG A 8 1.30 12.55 14.10
C ARG A 8 -0.08 13.03 14.51
N PRO A 9 -0.37 14.33 14.38
CA PRO A 9 -1.66 14.84 14.80
C PRO A 9 -2.74 14.08 14.05
N ARG A 10 -3.70 13.52 14.79
CA ARG A 10 -4.87 12.83 14.22
C ARG A 10 -5.88 13.87 13.76
N GLU A 11 -5.61 14.46 12.60
CA GLU A 11 -6.39 15.59 12.06
C GLU A 11 -7.27 15.19 10.87
N LEU A 12 -7.11 13.95 10.35
CA LEU A 12 -7.84 13.51 9.18
C LEU A 12 -9.29 13.21 9.52
N ARG A 13 -10.17 14.16 9.20
CA ARG A 13 -11.62 14.01 9.35
C ARG A 13 -12.21 13.25 8.16
N TRP A 14 -13.41 12.69 8.31
CA TRP A 14 -14.08 11.89 7.27
C TRP A 14 -14.25 12.62 5.93
N TYR A 15 -14.47 13.94 5.95
CA TYR A 15 -14.62 14.75 4.74
C TYR A 15 -13.29 15.09 4.04
N HIS A 16 -12.15 14.76 4.64
CA HIS A 16 -10.86 14.73 3.97
C HIS A 16 -10.47 13.30 3.56
N ALA A 17 -10.72 12.32 4.42
CA ALA A 17 -10.41 10.92 4.15
C ALA A 17 -11.27 10.35 3.00
N GLY A 18 -12.53 10.76 2.88
CA GLY A 18 -13.40 10.35 1.78
C GLY A 18 -12.87 10.75 0.39
N PRO A 19 -12.59 12.04 0.15
CA PRO A 19 -11.97 12.48 -1.11
C PRO A 19 -10.61 11.85 -1.41
N MET A 20 -9.77 11.59 -0.40
CA MET A 20 -8.52 10.87 -0.59
C MET A 20 -8.77 9.43 -1.02
N LEU A 21 -9.71 8.73 -0.38
CA LEU A 21 -10.14 7.40 -0.79
C LEU A 21 -10.73 7.41 -2.22
N PHE A 22 -11.51 8.43 -2.56
CA PHE A 22 -12.07 8.59 -3.92
C PHE A 22 -10.96 8.83 -4.96
N GLY A 23 -9.92 9.57 -4.61
CA GLY A 23 -8.76 9.81 -5.48
C GLY A 23 -8.02 8.54 -5.87
N ASP A 24 -8.20 7.44 -5.14
CA ASP A 24 -7.65 6.12 -5.44
C ASP A 24 -8.75 5.19 -5.99
N LEU A 25 -9.77 4.86 -5.19
CA LEU A 25 -10.85 3.94 -5.59
C LEU A 25 -11.68 4.47 -6.77
N GLY A 26 -11.94 5.78 -6.84
CA GLY A 26 -12.75 6.41 -7.89
C GLY A 26 -12.03 6.53 -9.23
N THR A 27 -10.69 6.55 -9.26
CA THR A 27 -9.91 6.55 -10.50
C THR A 27 -10.02 5.25 -11.27
N SER A 28 -10.23 4.13 -10.58
CA SER A 28 -10.28 2.80 -11.19
C SER A 28 -11.30 2.70 -12.35
N ARG A 29 -12.43 3.44 -12.26
CA ARG A 29 -13.45 3.46 -13.34
C ARG A 29 -12.93 4.01 -14.67
N LEU A 30 -11.91 4.88 -14.64
CA LEU A 30 -11.39 5.53 -15.84
C LEU A 30 -10.76 4.55 -16.80
N TYR A 31 -10.15 3.48 -16.28
CA TYR A 31 -9.55 2.41 -17.08
C TYR A 31 -10.33 1.08 -17.02
N VAL A 32 -11.02 0.77 -15.90
CA VAL A 32 -11.72 -0.52 -15.74
C VAL A 32 -12.88 -0.69 -16.72
N LEU A 33 -13.64 0.36 -17.03
CA LEU A 33 -14.76 0.25 -17.97
C LEU A 33 -14.30 -0.21 -19.36
N GLY A 34 -13.25 0.44 -19.87
CA GLY A 34 -12.67 0.07 -21.16
C GLY A 34 -12.05 -1.33 -21.17
N LEU A 35 -11.27 -1.65 -20.11
CA LEU A 35 -10.68 -2.97 -19.95
C LEU A 35 -11.75 -4.07 -19.80
N ALA A 36 -12.85 -3.82 -19.07
CA ALA A 36 -13.94 -4.78 -18.94
C ALA A 36 -14.56 -5.09 -20.31
N PHE A 37 -14.77 -4.08 -21.15
CA PHE A 37 -15.25 -4.28 -22.52
C PHE A 37 -14.19 -4.97 -23.39
N TYR A 38 -12.93 -4.63 -23.24
CA TYR A 38 -11.82 -5.26 -23.96
C TYR A 38 -11.80 -6.78 -23.75
N PHE A 39 -11.85 -7.24 -22.51
CA PHE A 39 -11.76 -8.66 -22.18
C PHE A 39 -13.08 -9.43 -22.35
N THR A 40 -14.24 -8.80 -22.11
CA THR A 40 -15.51 -9.52 -21.96
C THR A 40 -16.64 -9.02 -22.86
N ARG A 41 -16.37 -8.01 -23.71
CA ARG A 41 -17.33 -7.45 -24.67
C ARG A 41 -18.66 -7.08 -23.99
N HIS A 42 -19.79 -7.44 -24.55
CA HIS A 42 -21.13 -7.16 -24.01
C HIS A 42 -21.47 -7.96 -22.73
N ALA A 43 -20.65 -8.93 -22.33
CA ALA A 43 -20.73 -9.56 -21.02
C ALA A 43 -20.15 -8.70 -19.89
N SER A 44 -19.44 -7.59 -20.21
CA SER A 44 -18.81 -6.67 -19.26
C SER A 44 -19.75 -6.16 -18.18
N PHE A 45 -21.03 -5.93 -18.52
CA PHE A 45 -22.02 -5.47 -17.55
C PHE A 45 -22.20 -6.46 -16.38
N PHE A 46 -22.31 -7.76 -16.64
CA PHE A 46 -22.44 -8.77 -15.60
C PHE A 46 -21.15 -8.94 -14.79
N HIS A 47 -19.99 -8.84 -15.44
CA HIS A 47 -18.72 -8.90 -14.75
C HIS A 47 -18.54 -7.68 -13.81
N ILE A 48 -18.94 -6.48 -14.24
CA ILE A 48 -18.93 -5.28 -13.40
C ILE A 48 -19.91 -5.42 -12.21
N ILE A 49 -21.11 -6.02 -12.41
CA ILE A 49 -22.01 -6.35 -11.30
C ILE A 49 -21.31 -7.26 -10.29
N ALA A 50 -20.69 -8.33 -10.76
CA ALA A 50 -20.01 -9.31 -9.89
C ALA A 50 -18.85 -8.66 -9.12
N VAL A 51 -18.07 -7.83 -9.78
CA VAL A 51 -16.96 -7.09 -9.13
C VAL A 51 -17.48 -6.04 -8.16
N ASN A 52 -18.58 -5.35 -8.45
CA ASN A 52 -19.20 -4.42 -7.49
C ASN A 52 -19.72 -5.14 -6.23
N ILE A 53 -20.29 -6.35 -6.37
CA ILE A 53 -20.67 -7.18 -5.22
C ILE A 53 -19.42 -7.52 -4.39
N LEU A 54 -18.35 -7.93 -5.05
CA LEU A 54 -17.08 -8.22 -4.38
C LEU A 54 -16.51 -6.98 -3.70
N LEU A 55 -16.56 -5.80 -4.35
CA LEU A 55 -16.14 -4.51 -3.77
C LEU A 55 -16.90 -4.19 -2.49
N VAL A 56 -18.23 -4.41 -2.46
CA VAL A 56 -19.04 -4.23 -1.25
C VAL A 56 -18.60 -5.19 -0.15
N LEU A 57 -18.39 -6.47 -0.46
CA LEU A 57 -17.93 -7.47 0.51
C LEU A 57 -16.54 -7.12 1.09
N VAL A 58 -15.60 -6.75 0.23
CA VAL A 58 -14.25 -6.33 0.63
C VAL A 58 -14.33 -5.05 1.48
N SER A 59 -15.16 -4.07 1.09
CA SER A 59 -15.36 -2.84 1.86
C SER A 59 -15.91 -3.12 3.27
N CYS A 60 -16.85 -4.07 3.40
CA CYS A 60 -17.34 -4.53 4.70
C CYS A 60 -16.21 -5.14 5.55
N CYS A 61 -15.30 -5.90 4.94
CA CYS A 61 -14.11 -6.42 5.61
C CYS A 61 -13.18 -5.28 6.07
N TYR A 62 -12.96 -4.25 5.24
CA TYR A 62 -12.15 -3.09 5.62
C TYR A 62 -12.78 -2.24 6.72
N LEU A 63 -14.11 -2.18 6.83
CA LEU A 63 -14.78 -1.57 8.01
C LEU A 63 -14.43 -2.30 9.31
N ILE A 64 -14.28 -3.62 9.28
CA ILE A 64 -13.83 -4.42 10.44
C ILE A 64 -12.35 -4.13 10.71
N ILE A 65 -11.49 -4.14 9.67
CA ILE A 65 -10.06 -3.88 9.78
C ILE A 65 -9.80 -2.50 10.39
N CYS A 66 -10.41 -1.44 9.84
CA CYS A 66 -10.25 -0.07 10.36
C CYS A 66 -10.68 0.07 11.82
N ARG A 67 -11.69 -0.70 12.25
CA ARG A 67 -12.13 -0.72 13.65
C ARG A 67 -11.13 -1.44 14.56
N LYS A 68 -10.50 -2.51 14.08
CA LYS A 68 -9.58 -3.35 14.87
C LYS A 68 -8.15 -2.80 14.89
N TYR A 69 -7.77 -2.05 13.86
CA TYR A 69 -6.45 -1.44 13.74
C TYR A 69 -6.57 0.09 13.63
N PRO A 70 -6.95 0.79 14.72
CA PRO A 70 -7.12 2.24 14.70
C PRO A 70 -5.79 3.01 14.55
N GLU A 71 -4.67 2.35 14.80
CA GLU A 71 -3.32 2.91 14.66
C GLU A 71 -2.70 2.71 13.27
N GLY A 72 -3.40 2.00 12.38
CA GLY A 72 -3.00 1.68 11.02
C GLY A 72 -3.33 0.24 10.66
N GLY A 73 -4.26 0.04 9.73
CA GLY A 73 -4.80 -1.27 9.33
C GLY A 73 -4.26 -1.79 7.99
N GLY A 74 -3.20 -1.18 7.45
CA GLY A 74 -2.60 -1.64 6.20
C GLY A 74 -2.05 -3.07 6.29
N VAL A 75 -1.89 -3.73 5.14
CA VAL A 75 -1.50 -5.15 5.06
C VAL A 75 -0.22 -5.48 5.82
N TYR A 76 0.77 -4.60 5.76
CA TYR A 76 2.03 -4.79 6.51
C TYR A 76 1.78 -4.85 8.02
N SER A 77 0.97 -3.96 8.56
CA SER A 77 0.67 -3.87 9.98
C SER A 77 -0.19 -5.02 10.47
N SER A 78 -1.25 -5.33 9.75
CA SER A 78 -2.19 -6.41 10.12
C SER A 78 -1.50 -7.77 10.09
N ALA A 79 -0.74 -8.07 9.03
CA ALA A 79 -0.04 -9.34 8.87
C ALA A 79 1.09 -9.53 9.91
N ARG A 80 1.67 -8.44 10.42
CA ARG A 80 2.74 -8.49 11.42
C ARG A 80 2.33 -9.14 12.74
N HIS A 81 1.06 -9.00 13.12
CA HIS A 81 0.50 -9.66 14.29
C HIS A 81 0.48 -11.20 14.16
N SER A 82 0.49 -11.69 12.92
CA SER A 82 0.54 -13.13 12.62
C SER A 82 1.97 -13.60 12.33
N SER A 83 2.71 -12.88 11.49
CA SER A 83 4.09 -13.24 11.10
C SER A 83 4.83 -12.05 10.49
N LYS A 84 6.07 -11.80 10.96
CA LYS A 84 6.97 -10.79 10.37
C LYS A 84 7.26 -11.06 8.88
N VAL A 85 7.42 -12.34 8.50
CA VAL A 85 7.65 -12.73 7.10
C VAL A 85 6.41 -12.42 6.25
N LEU A 86 5.21 -12.78 6.74
CA LEU A 86 3.96 -12.51 6.04
C LEU A 86 3.71 -11.00 5.88
N ALA A 87 4.06 -10.22 6.90
CA ALA A 87 3.99 -8.75 6.83
C ALA A 87 4.87 -8.19 5.71
N VAL A 88 6.10 -8.67 5.60
CA VAL A 88 7.02 -8.24 4.54
C VAL A 88 6.50 -8.66 3.17
N ILE A 89 6.03 -9.91 3.01
CA ILE A 89 5.41 -10.36 1.76
C ILE A 89 4.23 -9.45 1.41
N GLY A 90 3.33 -9.15 2.35
CA GLY A 90 2.21 -8.24 2.15
C GLY A 90 2.66 -6.81 1.78
N GLY A 91 3.68 -6.29 2.46
CA GLY A 91 4.27 -4.98 2.15
C GLY A 91 4.92 -4.92 0.77
N LEU A 92 5.59 -6.00 0.34
CA LEU A 92 6.18 -6.10 -1.01
C LEU A 92 5.10 -6.21 -2.09
N MET A 93 4.00 -6.94 -1.85
CA MET A 93 2.87 -7.01 -2.78
C MET A 93 2.17 -5.65 -2.89
N LEU A 94 1.99 -4.95 -1.77
CA LEU A 94 1.47 -3.59 -1.77
C LEU A 94 2.42 -2.60 -2.48
N SER A 95 3.74 -2.81 -2.36
CA SER A 95 4.72 -2.01 -3.11
C SER A 95 4.65 -2.29 -4.61
N ALA A 96 4.41 -3.55 -5.02
CA ALA A 96 4.16 -3.91 -6.41
C ALA A 96 2.92 -3.21 -6.95
N ASP A 97 1.83 -3.23 -6.17
CA ASP A 97 0.58 -2.55 -6.48
C ASP A 97 0.80 -1.05 -6.72
N TYR A 98 1.33 -0.32 -5.76
CA TYR A 98 1.56 1.13 -5.90
C TYR A 98 2.55 1.50 -7.01
N THR A 99 3.52 0.62 -7.30
CA THR A 99 4.44 0.81 -8.43
C THR A 99 3.68 0.80 -9.76
N VAL A 100 2.80 -0.19 -9.94
CA VAL A 100 2.03 -0.30 -11.18
C VAL A 100 0.94 0.77 -11.24
N THR A 101 0.29 1.10 -10.12
CA THR A 101 -0.68 2.20 -10.03
C THR A 101 -0.08 3.52 -10.50
N ALA A 102 1.14 3.85 -10.04
CA ALA A 102 1.83 5.06 -10.47
C ALA A 102 2.12 5.06 -11.98
N ALA A 103 2.57 3.93 -12.52
CA ALA A 103 2.87 3.78 -13.95
C ALA A 103 1.59 3.87 -14.80
N LEU A 104 0.60 3.02 -14.49
CA LEU A 104 -0.66 2.91 -15.22
C LEU A 104 -1.44 4.24 -15.22
N SER A 105 -1.64 4.82 -14.03
CA SER A 105 -2.40 6.07 -13.92
C SER A 105 -1.70 7.23 -14.61
N CYS A 106 -0.36 7.26 -14.62
CA CYS A 106 0.37 8.32 -15.32
C CYS A 106 0.25 8.18 -16.84
N LEU A 107 0.36 6.96 -17.36
CA LEU A 107 0.21 6.67 -18.79
C LEU A 107 -1.22 7.01 -19.25
N ASP A 108 -2.22 6.53 -18.51
CA ASP A 108 -3.63 6.76 -18.82
C ASP A 108 -4.01 8.25 -18.77
N ALA A 109 -3.42 9.03 -17.86
CA ALA A 109 -3.63 10.48 -17.80
C ALA A 109 -3.29 11.19 -19.13
N PHE A 110 -2.17 10.81 -19.77
CA PHE A 110 -1.78 11.41 -21.05
C PHE A 110 -2.62 10.92 -22.22
N ARG A 111 -3.15 9.71 -22.17
CA ARG A 111 -4.13 9.21 -23.15
C ARG A 111 -5.46 9.96 -23.07
N TYR A 112 -5.95 10.26 -21.86
CA TYR A 112 -7.09 11.17 -21.71
C TYR A 112 -6.82 12.57 -22.24
N LEU A 113 -5.57 13.04 -22.18
CA LEU A 113 -5.16 14.34 -22.75
C LEU A 113 -4.91 14.30 -24.27
N GLY A 114 -5.07 13.14 -24.91
CA GLY A 114 -4.89 12.95 -26.34
C GLY A 114 -3.43 13.00 -26.80
N VAL A 115 -2.48 12.70 -25.92
CA VAL A 115 -1.05 12.69 -26.23
C VAL A 115 -0.64 11.31 -26.73
N GLU A 116 -1.05 10.95 -27.94
CA GLU A 116 -0.74 9.65 -28.57
C GLU A 116 0.27 9.76 -29.74
N ALA A 117 0.90 10.94 -29.92
CA ALA A 117 1.71 11.21 -31.10
C ALA A 117 3.10 10.55 -31.05
N GLU A 118 3.48 9.88 -32.12
CA GLU A 118 4.87 9.57 -32.42
C GLU A 118 5.49 10.74 -33.23
N VAL A 119 6.46 11.41 -32.67
CA VAL A 119 7.22 12.46 -33.33
C VAL A 119 8.63 11.96 -33.66
N SER A 120 8.91 11.73 -34.95
CA SER A 120 10.24 11.29 -35.43
C SER A 120 10.76 9.99 -34.81
N GLY A 121 9.87 9.00 -34.56
CA GLY A 121 10.24 7.73 -33.90
C GLY A 121 10.38 7.82 -32.37
N PHE A 122 10.07 8.98 -31.81
CA PHE A 122 10.07 9.20 -30.36
C PHE A 122 8.64 9.18 -29.83
N ARG A 123 8.38 8.33 -28.86
CA ARG A 123 7.05 8.25 -28.22
C ARG A 123 6.87 9.42 -27.25
N LEU A 124 6.19 10.47 -27.73
CA LEU A 124 5.92 11.68 -26.95
C LEU A 124 5.15 11.36 -25.65
N GLU A 125 4.20 10.43 -25.72
CA GLU A 125 3.46 9.91 -24.58
C GLU A 125 4.38 9.43 -23.45
N LEU A 126 5.37 8.58 -23.76
CA LEU A 126 6.31 8.06 -22.78
C LEU A 126 7.16 9.17 -22.14
N ALA A 127 7.62 10.12 -22.95
CA ALA A 127 8.40 11.25 -22.43
C ALA A 127 7.59 12.15 -21.50
N CYS A 128 6.34 12.45 -21.86
CA CYS A 128 5.43 13.23 -21.02
C CYS A 128 5.12 12.50 -19.70
N THR A 129 4.91 11.18 -19.77
CA THR A 129 4.64 10.33 -18.61
C THR A 129 5.84 10.31 -17.66
N LEU A 130 7.05 10.07 -18.16
CA LEU A 130 8.28 10.09 -17.36
C LEU A 130 8.55 11.49 -16.78
N GLY A 131 8.30 12.54 -17.57
CA GLY A 131 8.40 13.94 -17.12
C GLY A 131 7.43 14.26 -15.99
N ALA A 132 6.20 13.76 -16.07
CA ALA A 132 5.19 13.94 -15.01
C ALA A 132 5.54 13.20 -13.72
N ILE A 133 6.04 11.95 -13.80
CA ILE A 133 6.54 11.23 -12.62
C ILE A 133 7.69 12.00 -11.98
N GLY A 134 8.62 12.54 -12.78
CA GLY A 134 9.72 13.37 -12.30
C GLY A 134 9.24 14.65 -11.63
N ALA A 135 8.26 15.34 -12.22
CA ALA A 135 7.65 16.54 -11.64
C ALA A 135 6.93 16.26 -10.32
N ILE A 136 6.14 15.18 -10.25
CA ILE A 136 5.51 14.71 -9.01
C ILE A 136 6.57 14.38 -7.95
N GLY A 137 7.66 13.74 -8.34
CA GLY A 137 8.79 13.47 -7.47
C GLY A 137 9.43 14.74 -6.91
N LEU A 138 9.62 15.74 -7.77
CA LEU A 138 10.16 17.05 -7.36
C LEU A 138 9.24 17.74 -6.35
N VAL A 139 7.94 17.72 -6.58
CA VAL A 139 6.96 18.30 -5.62
C VAL A 139 7.01 17.55 -4.29
N ASN A 140 7.04 16.22 -4.31
CA ASN A 140 7.13 15.41 -3.09
C ASN A 140 8.47 15.59 -2.34
N TRP A 141 9.55 15.94 -3.03
CA TRP A 141 10.84 16.23 -2.40
C TRP A 141 10.79 17.38 -1.40
N PHE A 142 9.90 18.37 -1.64
CA PHE A 142 9.67 19.52 -0.75
C PHE A 142 8.62 19.27 0.33
N GLY A 143 7.98 18.08 0.32
CA GLY A 143 6.96 17.68 1.27
C GLY A 143 5.52 17.93 0.82
N PRO A 144 4.54 17.25 1.45
CA PRO A 144 3.15 17.11 0.94
C PRO A 144 2.25 18.34 1.16
N ARG A 145 2.79 19.55 1.33
CA ARG A 145 2.00 20.75 1.66
C ARG A 145 1.08 21.17 0.52
N GLY A 146 -0.22 21.18 0.78
CA GLY A 146 -1.25 21.74 -0.13
C GLY A 146 -1.86 20.76 -1.12
N MET A 147 -1.29 19.58 -1.35
CA MET A 147 -1.77 18.63 -2.38
C MET A 147 -3.17 18.07 -2.08
N GLY A 148 -3.52 17.85 -0.82
CA GLY A 148 -4.84 17.33 -0.44
C GLY A 148 -6.01 18.24 -0.83
N ARG A 149 -5.82 19.56 -0.89
CA ARG A 149 -6.86 20.50 -1.36
C ARG A 149 -7.08 20.41 -2.87
N VAL A 150 -6.00 20.29 -3.63
CA VAL A 150 -6.08 20.13 -5.09
C VAL A 150 -6.77 18.82 -5.43
N ALA A 151 -6.34 17.72 -4.81
CA ALA A 151 -6.97 16.40 -4.97
C ALA A 151 -8.47 16.42 -4.66
N MET A 152 -8.89 17.12 -3.60
CA MET A 152 -10.30 17.26 -3.25
C MET A 152 -11.10 18.01 -4.31
N VAL A 153 -10.58 19.11 -4.85
CA VAL A 153 -11.25 19.87 -5.90
C VAL A 153 -11.39 19.05 -7.18
N VAL A 154 -10.32 18.35 -7.57
CA VAL A 154 -10.33 17.47 -8.76
C VAL A 154 -11.30 16.30 -8.56
N ALA A 155 -11.34 15.68 -7.39
CA ALA A 155 -12.28 14.61 -7.07
C ALA A 155 -13.75 15.07 -7.19
N ILE A 156 -14.08 16.24 -6.61
CA ILE A 156 -15.44 16.80 -6.68
C ILE A 156 -15.82 17.14 -8.15
N ALA A 157 -14.89 17.72 -8.91
CA ALA A 157 -15.12 18.01 -10.33
C ALA A 157 -15.34 16.71 -11.12
N THR A 158 -14.56 15.66 -10.85
CA THR A 158 -14.73 14.35 -11.49
C THR A 158 -16.09 13.73 -11.20
N ILE A 159 -16.51 13.72 -9.92
CA ILE A 159 -17.82 13.20 -9.52
C ILE A 159 -18.93 13.95 -10.27
N PHE A 160 -18.84 15.28 -10.33
CA PHE A 160 -19.82 16.11 -11.05
C PHE A 160 -19.88 15.78 -12.54
N LEU A 161 -18.74 15.73 -13.22
CA LEU A 161 -18.68 15.42 -14.67
C LEU A 161 -19.15 13.99 -14.96
N THR A 162 -18.77 13.03 -14.14
CA THR A 162 -19.23 11.64 -14.23
C THR A 162 -20.75 11.54 -14.07
N PHE A 163 -21.30 12.30 -13.13
CA PHE A 163 -22.74 12.35 -12.88
C PHE A 163 -23.51 12.96 -14.07
N VAL A 164 -22.98 14.01 -14.71
CA VAL A 164 -23.56 14.58 -15.92
C VAL A 164 -23.59 13.54 -17.04
N VAL A 165 -22.49 12.83 -17.30
CA VAL A 165 -22.45 11.74 -18.29
C VAL A 165 -23.48 10.68 -17.98
N ALA A 166 -23.57 10.24 -16.72
CA ALA A 166 -24.52 9.22 -16.28
C ALA A 166 -25.98 9.65 -16.53
N ILE A 167 -26.35 10.88 -16.15
CA ILE A 167 -27.71 11.40 -16.37
C ILE A 167 -28.03 11.46 -17.87
N CYS A 168 -27.13 11.99 -18.70
CA CYS A 168 -27.34 12.10 -20.13
C CYS A 168 -27.41 10.74 -20.83
N ALA A 169 -26.81 9.69 -20.22
CA ALA A 169 -26.89 8.33 -20.73
C ALA A 169 -28.24 7.64 -20.43
N ILE A 170 -28.96 8.02 -19.35
CA ILE A 170 -30.20 7.34 -18.91
C ILE A 170 -31.22 7.14 -20.04
N PRO A 171 -31.56 8.13 -20.90
CA PRO A 171 -32.53 7.93 -21.97
C PRO A 171 -32.12 6.88 -23.01
N HIS A 172 -30.83 6.59 -23.12
CA HIS A 172 -30.27 5.68 -24.10
C HIS A 172 -30.14 4.24 -23.60
N LEU A 173 -30.34 4.00 -22.29
CA LEU A 173 -30.19 2.66 -21.68
C LEU A 173 -31.16 1.61 -22.24
N GLN A 174 -32.27 2.03 -22.86
CA GLN A 174 -33.19 1.12 -23.58
C GLN A 174 -32.52 0.38 -24.75
N HIS A 175 -31.40 0.89 -25.27
CA HIS A 175 -30.64 0.27 -26.36
C HIS A 175 -29.50 -0.62 -25.86
N MET A 176 -29.44 -0.87 -24.55
CA MET A 176 -28.37 -1.64 -23.94
C MET A 176 -28.36 -3.09 -24.49
N ARG A 177 -27.19 -3.48 -24.97
CA ARG A 177 -26.92 -4.86 -25.40
C ARG A 177 -26.17 -5.57 -24.28
N VAL A 178 -26.68 -6.71 -23.86
CA VAL A 178 -26.09 -7.48 -22.77
C VAL A 178 -26.03 -8.94 -23.17
N GLU A 179 -24.86 -9.52 -23.10
CA GLU A 179 -24.65 -10.95 -23.26
C GLU A 179 -24.38 -11.58 -21.89
N PHE A 180 -25.02 -12.73 -21.63
CA PHE A 180 -24.72 -13.46 -20.41
C PHE A 180 -23.33 -14.13 -20.53
N PRO A 181 -22.46 -14.06 -19.50
CA PRO A 181 -21.09 -14.57 -19.58
C PRO A 181 -20.98 -16.06 -19.93
N VAL A 182 -21.99 -16.84 -19.55
CA VAL A 182 -22.02 -18.29 -19.80
C VAL A 182 -23.02 -18.58 -20.90
N LYS A 183 -22.54 -18.80 -22.13
CA LYS A 183 -23.41 -19.11 -23.31
C LYS A 183 -23.98 -20.53 -23.25
N GLU A 184 -23.20 -21.47 -22.71
CA GLU A 184 -23.58 -22.89 -22.59
C GLU A 184 -23.61 -23.30 -21.11
N ARG A 185 -24.80 -23.28 -20.49
CA ARG A 185 -24.97 -23.52 -19.04
C ARG A 185 -24.48 -24.87 -18.53
N TYR A 186 -24.43 -25.86 -19.40
CA TYR A 186 -24.00 -27.23 -19.06
C TYR A 186 -22.55 -27.51 -19.41
N ASN A 187 -21.84 -26.54 -19.98
CA ASN A 187 -20.43 -26.65 -20.31
C ASN A 187 -19.54 -26.04 -19.20
N LEU A 188 -18.76 -26.90 -18.56
CA LEU A 188 -17.87 -26.48 -17.45
C LEU A 188 -16.79 -25.51 -17.94
N SER A 189 -16.32 -25.64 -19.19
CA SER A 189 -15.34 -24.71 -19.76
C SER A 189 -15.91 -23.29 -19.89
N ALA A 190 -17.19 -23.14 -20.28
CA ALA A 190 -17.85 -21.85 -20.39
C ALA A 190 -17.96 -21.12 -19.03
N TRP A 191 -18.12 -21.87 -17.93
CA TRP A 191 -18.04 -21.30 -16.58
C TRP A 191 -16.61 -20.92 -16.20
N GLY A 192 -15.62 -21.71 -16.64
CA GLY A 192 -14.20 -21.37 -16.50
C GLY A 192 -13.83 -20.08 -17.21
N ASP A 193 -14.28 -19.90 -18.45
CA ASP A 193 -14.05 -18.68 -19.24
C ASP A 193 -14.72 -17.46 -18.61
N ALA A 194 -15.95 -17.61 -18.12
CA ALA A 194 -16.67 -16.57 -17.39
C ALA A 194 -15.95 -16.19 -16.08
N TRP A 195 -15.40 -17.16 -15.36
CA TRP A 195 -14.58 -16.92 -14.16
C TRP A 195 -13.29 -16.17 -14.49
N VAL A 196 -12.58 -16.59 -15.55
CA VAL A 196 -11.38 -15.86 -16.01
C VAL A 196 -11.75 -14.43 -16.40
N GLY A 197 -12.81 -14.23 -17.20
CA GLY A 197 -13.31 -12.89 -17.55
C GLY A 197 -13.65 -12.03 -16.33
N PHE A 198 -14.21 -12.62 -15.27
CA PHE A 198 -14.44 -11.95 -14.00
C PHE A 198 -13.12 -11.52 -13.35
N THR A 199 -12.10 -12.39 -13.33
CA THR A 199 -10.81 -12.05 -12.71
C THR A 199 -10.07 -10.94 -13.46
N GLU A 200 -10.30 -10.76 -14.78
CA GLU A 200 -9.73 -9.66 -15.56
C GLU A 200 -10.27 -8.27 -15.11
N VAL A 201 -11.49 -8.23 -14.60
CA VAL A 201 -12.17 -6.99 -14.19
C VAL A 201 -11.95 -6.67 -12.70
N VAL A 202 -11.38 -7.59 -11.91
CA VAL A 202 -11.14 -7.42 -10.46
C VAL A 202 -10.24 -6.23 -10.11
N LEU A 203 -9.51 -5.71 -11.08
CA LEU A 203 -8.76 -4.45 -10.99
C LEU A 203 -9.58 -3.28 -10.41
N ALA A 204 -10.91 -3.29 -10.57
CA ALA A 204 -11.83 -2.31 -9.99
C ALA A 204 -11.84 -2.26 -8.44
N LEU A 205 -11.24 -3.23 -7.76
CA LEU A 205 -11.12 -3.25 -6.29
C LEU A 205 -9.99 -2.36 -5.76
N SER A 206 -9.09 -1.91 -6.62
CA SER A 206 -7.93 -1.12 -6.21
C SER A 206 -8.34 0.19 -5.54
N GLY A 207 -7.59 0.55 -4.53
CA GLY A 207 -7.75 1.78 -3.76
C GLY A 207 -8.54 1.61 -2.47
N ILE A 208 -9.30 0.53 -2.29
CA ILE A 208 -10.05 0.33 -1.03
C ILE A 208 -9.12 0.09 0.17
N GLU A 209 -7.94 -0.47 -0.05
CA GLU A 209 -6.93 -0.72 0.98
C GLU A 209 -6.31 0.57 1.53
N ALA A 210 -6.29 1.66 0.74
CA ALA A 210 -5.73 2.94 1.14
C ALA A 210 -6.38 3.50 2.42
N ILE A 211 -7.68 3.25 2.63
CA ILE A 211 -8.37 3.70 3.83
C ILE A 211 -7.79 3.10 5.12
N ALA A 212 -7.33 1.84 5.06
CA ALA A 212 -6.74 1.19 6.21
C ALA A 212 -5.35 1.77 6.56
N ASN A 213 -4.60 2.23 5.56
CA ASN A 213 -3.32 2.91 5.78
C ASN A 213 -3.50 4.28 6.46
N MET A 214 -4.64 4.93 6.24
CA MET A 214 -4.96 6.25 6.80
C MET A 214 -5.50 6.21 8.24
N THR A 215 -5.87 5.04 8.79
CA THR A 215 -6.52 4.97 10.12
C THR A 215 -5.68 5.60 11.24
N GLY A 216 -4.35 5.50 11.18
CA GLY A 216 -3.43 6.05 12.18
C GLY A 216 -3.42 7.58 12.28
N ILE A 217 -3.91 8.29 11.27
CA ILE A 217 -4.01 9.77 11.25
C ILE A 217 -5.45 10.28 11.31
N MET A 218 -6.44 9.37 11.37
CA MET A 218 -7.86 9.74 11.49
C MET A 218 -8.21 10.26 12.87
N VAL A 219 -9.10 11.26 12.90
CA VAL A 219 -9.70 11.77 14.15
C VAL A 219 -10.48 10.66 14.84
N PRO A 220 -10.25 10.40 16.14
CA PRO A 220 -11.05 9.46 16.92
C PRO A 220 -12.52 9.90 17.03
N PRO A 221 -13.46 8.94 17.12
CA PRO A 221 -13.28 7.50 17.05
C PRO A 221 -13.11 7.01 15.61
N VAL A 222 -11.98 6.35 15.31
CA VAL A 222 -11.59 5.90 13.96
C VAL A 222 -12.65 5.07 13.27
N ARG A 223 -13.39 4.23 14.04
CA ARG A 223 -14.54 3.46 13.55
C ARG A 223 -15.61 4.34 12.88
N VAL A 224 -15.89 5.51 13.44
CA VAL A 224 -16.92 6.42 12.90
C VAL A 224 -16.37 7.17 11.68
N THR A 225 -15.13 7.66 11.80
CA THR A 225 -14.46 8.41 10.73
C THR A 225 -14.29 7.53 9.49
N SER A 226 -13.75 6.32 9.62
CA SER A 226 -13.56 5.39 8.49
C SER A 226 -14.90 4.97 7.85
N ARG A 227 -15.92 4.67 8.66
CA ARG A 227 -17.25 4.33 8.14
C ARG A 227 -17.87 5.49 7.33
N ARG A 228 -17.77 6.72 7.84
CA ARG A 228 -18.28 7.92 7.15
C ARG A 228 -17.49 8.26 5.89
N SER A 229 -16.24 7.83 5.81
CA SER A 229 -15.42 7.97 4.59
C SER A 229 -15.74 6.88 3.56
N ILE A 230 -15.79 5.61 3.98
CA ILE A 230 -15.96 4.47 3.07
C ILE A 230 -17.36 4.46 2.44
N LEU A 231 -18.43 4.57 3.23
CA LEU A 231 -19.80 4.32 2.74
C LEU A 231 -20.22 5.26 1.60
N PRO A 232 -20.04 6.61 1.67
CA PRO A 232 -20.42 7.50 0.57
C PRO A 232 -19.63 7.22 -0.71
N VAL A 233 -18.31 6.98 -0.58
CA VAL A 233 -17.45 6.69 -1.73
C VAL A 233 -17.83 5.35 -2.36
N LEU A 234 -18.05 4.32 -1.55
CA LEU A 234 -18.49 3.01 -2.02
C LEU A 234 -19.83 3.09 -2.77
N MET A 235 -20.82 3.81 -2.21
CA MET A 235 -22.13 4.00 -2.87
C MET A 235 -21.97 4.69 -4.22
N GLU A 236 -21.20 5.77 -4.27
CA GLU A 236 -20.94 6.50 -5.51
C GLU A 236 -20.27 5.61 -6.53
N VAL A 237 -19.18 4.93 -6.15
CA VAL A 237 -18.42 4.05 -7.07
C VAL A 237 -19.30 2.91 -7.61
N VAL A 238 -20.03 2.21 -6.75
CA VAL A 238 -20.89 1.09 -7.14
C VAL A 238 -22.01 1.55 -8.09
N ILE A 239 -22.71 2.64 -7.74
CA ILE A 239 -23.81 3.15 -8.56
C ILE A 239 -23.28 3.64 -9.91
N MET A 240 -22.21 4.44 -9.91
CA MET A 240 -21.66 4.99 -11.14
C MET A 240 -21.06 3.90 -12.03
N ASN A 241 -20.36 2.92 -11.48
CA ASN A 241 -19.86 1.78 -12.26
C ASN A 241 -21.01 1.04 -12.96
N LEU A 242 -22.14 0.80 -12.30
CA LEU A 242 -23.30 0.15 -12.91
C LEU A 242 -23.94 0.98 -14.01
N VAL A 243 -24.18 2.28 -13.76
CA VAL A 243 -24.81 3.18 -14.73
C VAL A 243 -23.91 3.37 -15.96
N LEU A 244 -22.60 3.57 -15.74
CA LEU A 244 -21.65 3.76 -16.83
C LEU A 244 -21.39 2.47 -17.61
N ALA A 245 -21.39 1.31 -16.94
CA ALA A 245 -21.31 0.03 -17.64
C ALA A 245 -22.56 -0.25 -18.50
N ALA A 246 -23.74 0.12 -18.01
CA ALA A 246 -24.97 0.07 -18.80
C ALA A 246 -24.91 1.06 -19.98
N ALA A 247 -24.45 2.28 -19.74
CA ALA A 247 -24.26 3.31 -20.78
C ALA A 247 -23.26 2.85 -21.86
N MET A 248 -22.14 2.24 -21.46
CA MET A 248 -21.16 1.68 -22.38
C MET A 248 -21.79 0.60 -23.27
N ASN A 249 -22.53 -0.33 -22.69
CA ASN A 249 -23.19 -1.38 -23.43
C ASN A 249 -24.42 -0.90 -24.24
N ALA A 250 -24.86 0.33 -24.07
CA ALA A 250 -25.90 0.97 -24.88
C ALA A 250 -25.34 1.69 -26.11
N LEU A 251 -24.02 1.84 -26.22
CA LEU A 251 -23.38 2.43 -27.40
C LEU A 251 -23.49 1.49 -28.61
N PRO A 252 -23.61 2.03 -29.83
CA PRO A 252 -23.49 1.26 -31.06
C PRO A 252 -22.09 0.61 -31.18
N ASP A 253 -22.04 -0.63 -31.70
CA ASP A 253 -20.79 -1.37 -31.90
C ASP A 253 -19.74 -0.57 -32.70
N ALA A 254 -20.16 0.22 -33.66
CA ALA A 254 -19.27 1.10 -34.44
C ALA A 254 -18.47 2.12 -33.61
N LYS A 255 -18.89 2.40 -32.35
CA LYS A 255 -18.16 3.25 -31.41
C LYS A 255 -17.29 2.49 -30.43
N LEU A 256 -17.53 1.18 -30.30
CA LEU A 256 -16.85 0.31 -29.35
C LEU A 256 -15.87 -0.66 -30.01
N ILE A 257 -16.08 -0.95 -31.29
CA ILE A 257 -15.34 -1.95 -32.06
C ILE A 257 -14.94 -1.33 -33.39
N ASN A 258 -13.65 -1.41 -33.73
CA ASN A 258 -13.16 -0.92 -35.03
C ASN A 258 -13.58 -1.89 -36.15
N PRO A 259 -13.45 -1.50 -37.45
CA PRO A 259 -13.78 -2.37 -38.58
C PRO A 259 -13.02 -3.71 -38.61
N GLU A 260 -11.90 -3.79 -37.93
CA GLU A 260 -11.06 -5.00 -37.78
C GLU A 260 -11.53 -5.92 -36.65
N GLY A 261 -12.56 -5.53 -35.90
CA GLY A 261 -13.14 -6.33 -34.80
C GLY A 261 -12.44 -6.13 -33.44
N HIS A 262 -11.50 -5.18 -33.33
CA HIS A 262 -10.83 -4.89 -32.07
C HIS A 262 -11.59 -3.84 -31.25
N PRO A 263 -11.62 -3.92 -29.89
CA PRO A 263 -12.22 -2.92 -29.04
C PRO A 263 -11.53 -1.56 -29.19
N GLN A 264 -12.32 -0.51 -29.19
CA GLN A 264 -11.88 0.88 -29.16
C GLN A 264 -12.16 1.53 -27.80
N GLY A 265 -11.43 2.57 -27.48
CA GLY A 265 -11.65 3.33 -26.25
C GLY A 265 -11.29 2.55 -24.98
N THR A 266 -10.44 1.53 -25.08
CA THR A 266 -10.00 0.73 -23.93
C THR A 266 -9.36 1.62 -22.87
N ASP A 267 -8.62 2.63 -23.28
CA ASP A 267 -7.81 3.48 -22.43
C ASP A 267 -8.51 4.79 -22.02
N ASN A 268 -9.61 5.16 -22.70
CA ASN A 268 -10.30 6.43 -22.49
C ASN A 268 -11.82 6.31 -22.60
N MET A 269 -12.38 5.19 -22.16
CA MET A 269 -13.81 4.89 -22.28
C MET A 269 -14.71 5.99 -21.73
N MET A 270 -14.32 6.66 -20.65
CA MET A 270 -15.08 7.78 -20.10
C MET A 270 -15.14 8.98 -21.05
N ALA A 271 -14.09 9.25 -21.83
CA ALA A 271 -14.10 10.29 -22.86
C ALA A 271 -15.00 9.88 -24.03
N VAL A 272 -15.01 8.60 -24.43
CA VAL A 272 -15.94 8.05 -25.43
C VAL A 272 -17.40 8.24 -24.99
N LEU A 273 -17.73 7.88 -23.74
CA LEU A 273 -19.06 8.08 -23.16
C LEU A 273 -19.45 9.58 -23.09
N ALA A 274 -18.53 10.43 -22.63
CA ALA A 274 -18.74 11.87 -22.57
C ALA A 274 -19.02 12.48 -23.96
N THR A 275 -18.25 12.05 -24.97
CA THR A 275 -18.46 12.50 -26.36
C THR A 275 -19.80 12.01 -26.91
N ALA A 276 -20.15 10.76 -26.62
CA ALA A 276 -21.34 10.12 -27.17
C ALA A 276 -22.65 10.67 -26.59
N TYR A 277 -22.67 10.98 -25.29
CA TYR A 277 -23.91 11.35 -24.57
C TYR A 277 -24.04 12.83 -24.28
N VAL A 278 -22.94 13.59 -24.20
CA VAL A 278 -22.98 15.02 -23.90
C VAL A 278 -22.45 15.86 -25.06
N GLY A 279 -21.32 15.45 -25.65
CA GLY A 279 -20.74 16.09 -26.81
C GLY A 279 -19.23 16.33 -26.72
N PRO A 280 -18.56 16.66 -27.83
CA PRO A 280 -17.10 16.72 -27.94
C PRO A 280 -16.47 17.79 -27.05
N THR A 281 -17.09 18.99 -26.94
CA THR A 281 -16.56 20.06 -26.08
C THR A 281 -16.58 19.69 -24.61
N PHE A 282 -17.66 19.04 -24.16
CA PHE A 282 -17.73 18.54 -22.78
C PHE A 282 -16.70 17.44 -22.54
N SER A 283 -16.54 16.52 -23.49
CA SER A 283 -15.54 15.45 -23.42
C SER A 283 -14.13 15.99 -23.26
N LEU A 284 -13.76 17.06 -23.96
CA LEU A 284 -12.46 17.70 -23.83
C LEU A 284 -12.21 18.21 -22.39
N VAL A 285 -13.19 18.90 -21.81
CA VAL A 285 -13.11 19.39 -20.42
C VAL A 285 -13.06 18.21 -19.44
N ALA A 286 -13.90 17.21 -19.66
CA ALA A 286 -13.93 16.00 -18.82
C ALA A 286 -12.60 15.23 -18.88
N SER A 287 -12.02 15.05 -20.04
CA SER A 287 -10.72 14.40 -20.25
C SER A 287 -9.61 15.12 -19.51
N PHE A 288 -9.60 16.46 -19.52
CA PHE A 288 -8.63 17.24 -18.75
C PHE A 288 -8.76 17.00 -17.23
N VAL A 289 -9.99 16.98 -16.71
CA VAL A 289 -10.24 16.73 -15.28
C VAL A 289 -9.92 15.27 -14.91
N PHE A 290 -10.26 14.31 -15.77
CA PHE A 290 -9.94 12.90 -15.57
C PHE A 290 -8.41 12.65 -15.58
N GLY A 291 -7.69 13.28 -16.52
CA GLY A 291 -6.23 13.24 -16.53
C GLY A 291 -5.61 13.84 -15.26
N ALA A 292 -6.16 14.97 -14.78
CA ALA A 292 -5.71 15.58 -13.52
C ALA A 292 -6.01 14.68 -12.31
N LEU A 293 -7.14 13.96 -12.29
CA LEU A 293 -7.45 12.99 -11.25
C LEU A 293 -6.46 11.81 -11.26
N LEU A 294 -6.15 11.28 -12.44
CA LEU A 294 -5.17 10.20 -12.60
C LEU A 294 -3.78 10.64 -12.13
N LEU A 295 -3.32 11.85 -12.47
CA LEU A 295 -2.06 12.40 -11.96
C LEU A 295 -2.07 12.60 -10.43
N SER A 296 -3.23 12.93 -9.84
CA SER A 296 -3.39 12.94 -8.39
C SER A 296 -3.26 11.53 -7.80
N GLY A 297 -3.78 10.52 -8.48
CA GLY A 297 -3.59 9.10 -8.14
C GLY A 297 -2.12 8.67 -8.17
N VAL A 298 -1.36 9.11 -9.19
CA VAL A 298 0.10 8.88 -9.27
C VAL A 298 0.79 9.41 -8.02
N ASN A 299 0.45 10.64 -7.62
CA ASN A 299 1.04 11.24 -6.42
C ASN A 299 0.74 10.43 -5.15
N THR A 300 -0.50 9.96 -5.00
CA THR A 300 -0.89 9.11 -3.87
C THR A 300 -0.10 7.80 -3.88
N ALA A 301 -0.03 7.11 -5.02
CA ALA A 301 0.71 5.86 -5.17
C ALA A 301 2.21 6.01 -4.85
N VAL A 302 2.86 7.08 -5.33
CA VAL A 302 4.27 7.39 -5.02
C VAL A 302 4.47 7.64 -3.52
N THR A 303 3.56 8.40 -2.90
CA THR A 303 3.62 8.70 -1.46
C THR A 303 3.44 7.44 -0.61
N ASP A 304 2.49 6.59 -0.98
CA ASP A 304 2.19 5.36 -0.26
C ASP A 304 3.30 4.32 -0.44
N LEU A 305 3.86 4.20 -1.65
CA LEU A 305 5.02 3.35 -1.92
C LEU A 305 6.23 3.77 -1.08
N MET A 306 6.52 5.08 -1.02
CA MET A 306 7.55 5.66 -0.16
C MET A 306 7.30 5.35 1.32
N ALA A 307 6.04 5.45 1.77
CA ALA A 307 5.66 5.20 3.15
C ALA A 307 5.83 3.73 3.56
N VAL A 308 5.43 2.78 2.70
CA VAL A 308 5.62 1.34 2.95
C VAL A 308 7.10 0.99 3.04
N GLN A 309 7.93 1.49 2.12
CA GLN A 309 9.38 1.29 2.15
C GLN A 309 10.01 1.87 3.42
N TYR A 310 9.64 3.08 3.80
CA TYR A 310 10.11 3.74 5.03
C TYR A 310 9.73 2.94 6.27
N MET A 311 8.49 2.44 6.37
CA MET A 311 8.03 1.63 7.50
C MET A 311 8.80 0.32 7.62
N MET A 312 8.95 -0.42 6.51
CA MET A 312 9.72 -1.67 6.50
C MET A 312 11.17 -1.43 6.92
N ALA A 313 11.79 -0.34 6.46
CA ALA A 313 13.17 0.01 6.82
C ALA A 313 13.29 0.44 8.29
N ARG A 314 12.34 1.22 8.78
CA ARG A 314 12.26 1.63 10.19
C ARG A 314 12.09 0.45 11.13
N ASP A 315 11.27 -0.51 10.74
CA ASP A 315 11.07 -1.77 11.48
C ASP A 315 12.28 -2.72 11.35
N GLY A 316 13.28 -2.35 10.53
CA GLY A 316 14.48 -3.12 10.28
C GLY A 316 14.28 -4.34 9.40
N GLU A 317 13.19 -4.37 8.67
CA GLU A 317 12.87 -5.41 7.68
C GLU A 317 13.37 -5.05 6.27
N ALA A 318 13.83 -3.80 6.07
CA ALA A 318 14.45 -3.29 4.83
C ALA A 318 15.71 -2.46 5.14
N PRO A 319 16.55 -2.14 4.14
CA PRO A 319 17.79 -1.38 4.35
C PRO A 319 17.54 -0.02 5.01
N ARG A 320 18.34 0.29 6.03
CA ARG A 320 18.22 1.56 6.81
C ARG A 320 18.38 2.83 5.98
N ILE A 321 19.01 2.77 4.83
CA ILE A 321 19.17 3.93 3.96
C ILE A 321 17.82 4.55 3.57
N LEU A 322 16.76 3.75 3.51
CA LEU A 322 15.40 4.18 3.18
C LEU A 322 14.75 5.05 4.29
N THR A 323 15.31 5.07 5.50
CA THR A 323 14.82 5.94 6.60
C THR A 323 15.47 7.32 6.61
N ARG A 324 16.50 7.56 5.79
CA ARG A 324 17.19 8.85 5.78
C ARG A 324 16.31 9.95 5.20
N LEU A 325 16.05 10.96 6.05
CA LEU A 325 15.24 12.12 5.67
C LEU A 325 16.11 13.17 4.96
N ASN A 326 15.53 13.85 3.98
CA ASN A 326 16.12 15.01 3.35
C ASN A 326 15.91 16.28 4.23
N ARG A 327 16.35 17.45 3.76
CA ARG A 327 16.21 18.73 4.48
C ARG A 327 14.75 19.15 4.75
N HIS A 328 13.81 18.56 4.03
CA HIS A 328 12.38 18.85 4.12
C HIS A 328 11.60 17.79 4.92
N GLY A 329 12.30 16.84 5.56
CA GLY A 329 11.68 15.78 6.36
C GLY A 329 11.08 14.63 5.56
N VAL A 330 11.45 14.49 4.27
CA VAL A 330 10.98 13.42 3.38
C VAL A 330 12.07 12.34 3.25
N PRO A 331 11.73 11.05 3.27
CA PRO A 331 12.69 9.96 3.09
C PRO A 331 13.16 9.89 1.63
N GLY A 332 14.27 10.61 1.35
CA GLY A 332 14.72 10.90 0.00
C GLY A 332 15.06 9.67 -0.83
N TYR A 333 15.73 8.66 -0.24
CA TYR A 333 16.05 7.41 -0.96
C TYR A 333 14.81 6.57 -1.28
N ALA A 334 13.86 6.50 -0.34
CA ALA A 334 12.60 5.82 -0.59
C ALA A 334 11.81 6.53 -1.70
N LEU A 335 11.78 7.87 -1.72
CA LEU A 335 11.17 8.64 -2.80
C LEU A 335 11.83 8.36 -4.15
N ILE A 336 13.17 8.38 -4.23
CA ILE A 336 13.89 8.08 -5.49
C ILE A 336 13.51 6.69 -6.03
N ILE A 337 13.47 5.67 -5.17
CA ILE A 337 13.07 4.32 -5.58
C ILE A 337 11.59 4.30 -6.02
N SER A 338 10.72 5.03 -5.31
CA SER A 338 9.30 5.13 -5.66
C SER A 338 9.02 5.83 -6.99
N LEU A 339 9.98 6.57 -7.53
CA LEU A 339 9.92 7.18 -8.86
C LEU A 339 10.61 6.31 -9.91
N LEU A 340 11.76 5.74 -9.55
CA LEU A 340 12.60 4.98 -10.49
C LEU A 340 11.93 3.70 -10.95
N ILE A 341 11.32 2.93 -10.02
CA ILE A 341 10.73 1.63 -10.37
C ILE A 341 9.51 1.79 -11.30
N PRO A 342 8.51 2.69 -11.03
CA PRO A 342 7.44 2.96 -11.99
C PRO A 342 7.92 3.48 -13.33
N SER A 343 8.95 4.34 -13.34
CA SER A 343 9.54 4.86 -14.59
C SER A 343 10.18 3.74 -15.42
N LEU A 344 10.90 2.82 -14.77
CA LEU A 344 11.48 1.66 -15.44
C LEU A 344 10.39 0.73 -15.98
N LEU A 345 9.33 0.53 -15.21
CA LEU A 345 8.19 -0.29 -15.60
C LEU A 345 7.52 0.24 -16.88
N LEU A 346 7.34 1.55 -17.00
CA LEU A 346 6.79 2.20 -18.20
C LEU A 346 7.67 2.05 -19.44
N VAL A 347 8.99 2.01 -19.26
CA VAL A 347 9.92 1.77 -20.38
C VAL A 347 9.83 0.32 -20.87
N ILE A 348 9.63 -0.63 -19.95
CA ILE A 348 9.56 -2.07 -20.27
C ILE A 348 8.16 -2.44 -20.78
N PHE A 349 7.11 -1.90 -20.17
CA PHE A 349 5.71 -2.20 -20.46
C PHE A 349 4.94 -0.91 -20.80
N PRO A 350 5.03 -0.45 -22.05
CA PRO A 350 4.38 0.79 -22.47
C PRO A 350 2.90 0.61 -22.85
N ASP A 351 2.29 -0.51 -22.56
CA ASP A 351 0.90 -0.84 -22.87
C ASP A 351 0.03 -0.92 -21.61
N ILE A 352 -1.17 -0.29 -21.66
CA ILE A 352 -2.10 -0.26 -20.53
C ILE A 352 -2.63 -1.65 -20.18
N THR A 353 -2.88 -2.50 -21.17
CA THR A 353 -3.42 -3.85 -20.91
C THR A 353 -2.40 -4.74 -20.20
N GLU A 354 -1.13 -4.60 -20.54
CA GLU A 354 -0.04 -5.29 -19.84
C GLU A 354 0.13 -4.76 -18.42
N LEU A 355 0.16 -3.43 -18.24
CA LEU A 355 0.23 -2.80 -16.91
C LEU A 355 -0.97 -3.17 -16.04
N ALA A 356 -2.19 -3.18 -16.59
CA ALA A 356 -3.39 -3.61 -15.88
C ALA A 356 -3.29 -5.08 -15.43
N GLY A 357 -2.67 -5.92 -16.26
CA GLY A 357 -2.36 -7.30 -15.88
C GLY A 357 -1.43 -7.39 -14.66
N LEU A 358 -0.34 -6.62 -14.65
CA LEU A 358 0.60 -6.56 -13.52
C LEU A 358 -0.08 -6.05 -12.25
N TYR A 359 -0.91 -5.03 -12.38
CA TYR A 359 -1.64 -4.38 -11.31
C TYR A 359 -2.55 -5.34 -10.54
N SER A 360 -3.34 -6.13 -11.26
CA SER A 360 -4.36 -7.00 -10.67
C SER A 360 -3.77 -8.00 -9.65
N VAL A 361 -2.56 -8.51 -9.86
CA VAL A 361 -1.91 -9.46 -8.94
C VAL A 361 -1.48 -8.76 -7.65
N GLY A 362 -0.91 -7.55 -7.72
CA GLY A 362 -0.47 -6.77 -6.55
C GLY A 362 -1.63 -6.47 -5.60
N VAL A 363 -2.69 -5.85 -6.13
CA VAL A 363 -3.91 -5.50 -5.37
C VAL A 363 -4.53 -6.71 -4.70
N VAL A 364 -4.81 -7.76 -5.49
CA VAL A 364 -5.50 -8.96 -5.00
C VAL A 364 -4.66 -9.68 -3.94
N ALA A 365 -3.33 -9.76 -4.12
CA ALA A 365 -2.45 -10.37 -3.14
C ALA A 365 -2.43 -9.58 -1.81
N ALA A 366 -2.32 -8.24 -1.87
CA ALA A 366 -2.33 -7.39 -0.69
C ALA A 366 -3.65 -7.52 0.09
N ILE A 367 -4.80 -7.45 -0.60
CA ILE A 367 -6.12 -7.62 0.02
C ILE A 367 -6.26 -9.03 0.62
N THR A 368 -5.89 -10.09 -0.11
CA THR A 368 -5.94 -11.48 0.37
C THR A 368 -5.17 -11.64 1.68
N ILE A 369 -3.93 -11.18 1.71
CA ILE A 369 -3.07 -11.28 2.90
C ILE A 369 -3.68 -10.49 4.06
N ASN A 370 -4.18 -9.27 3.83
CA ASN A 370 -4.76 -8.43 4.88
C ASN A 370 -6.01 -9.09 5.50
N LEU A 371 -6.93 -9.58 4.67
CA LEU A 371 -8.16 -10.21 5.14
C LEU A 371 -7.86 -11.51 5.92
N LEU A 372 -7.05 -12.39 5.36
CA LEU A 372 -6.71 -13.66 5.99
C LEU A 372 -5.89 -13.46 7.26
N ALA A 373 -4.88 -12.59 7.25
CA ALA A 373 -4.08 -12.28 8.44
C ALA A 373 -4.97 -11.75 9.58
N THR A 374 -5.89 -10.84 9.27
CA THR A 374 -6.84 -10.32 10.26
C THR A 374 -7.80 -11.40 10.75
N GLY A 375 -8.35 -12.22 9.85
CA GLY A 375 -9.29 -13.29 10.19
C GLY A 375 -8.71 -14.39 11.07
N TYR A 376 -7.44 -14.76 10.84
CA TYR A 376 -6.73 -15.79 11.62
C TYR A 376 -6.09 -15.26 12.90
N THR A 377 -5.91 -13.95 13.06
CA THR A 377 -5.32 -13.37 14.27
C THR A 377 -6.22 -13.61 15.48
N ARG A 378 -5.64 -14.25 16.54
CA ARG A 378 -6.33 -14.54 17.80
C ARG A 378 -6.31 -13.38 18.80
N GLN A 379 -5.47 -12.39 18.59
CA GLN A 379 -5.29 -11.25 19.48
C GLN A 379 -6.52 -10.35 19.57
N PHE A 380 -7.34 -10.31 18.51
CA PHE A 380 -8.57 -9.53 18.50
C PHE A 380 -9.78 -10.42 18.76
N GLN A 381 -10.64 -9.98 19.68
CA GLN A 381 -11.96 -10.58 19.87
C GLN A 381 -12.86 -10.21 18.67
N LEU A 382 -12.73 -10.98 17.57
CA LEU A 382 -13.64 -10.89 16.44
C LEU A 382 -14.91 -11.66 16.76
N GLY A 383 -16.07 -11.08 16.43
CA GLY A 383 -17.33 -11.81 16.42
C GLY A 383 -17.26 -13.00 15.45
N GLY A 384 -17.96 -14.10 15.73
CA GLY A 384 -17.93 -15.29 14.86
C GLY A 384 -18.23 -14.96 13.41
N TRP A 385 -19.28 -14.15 13.16
CA TRP A 385 -19.65 -13.68 11.83
C TRP A 385 -18.54 -12.86 11.14
N GLU A 386 -17.89 -11.94 11.86
CA GLU A 386 -16.81 -11.11 11.31
C GLU A 386 -15.62 -11.94 10.87
N ARG A 387 -15.25 -12.92 11.68
CA ARG A 387 -14.17 -13.86 11.33
C ARG A 387 -14.51 -14.67 10.08
N TRP A 388 -15.73 -15.23 10.03
CA TRP A 388 -16.17 -15.99 8.86
C TRP A 388 -16.19 -15.12 7.60
N MET A 389 -16.68 -13.88 7.68
CA MET A 389 -16.69 -12.96 6.56
C MET A 389 -15.26 -12.67 6.06
N LEU A 390 -14.31 -12.35 6.96
CA LEU A 390 -12.92 -12.12 6.59
C LEU A 390 -12.26 -13.34 5.93
N VAL A 391 -12.50 -14.54 6.47
CA VAL A 391 -11.91 -15.77 5.93
C VAL A 391 -12.55 -16.17 4.60
N LEU A 392 -13.87 -16.07 4.46
CA LEU A 392 -14.56 -16.43 3.22
C LEU A 392 -14.21 -15.46 2.09
N VAL A 393 -14.29 -14.15 2.34
CA VAL A 393 -13.92 -13.14 1.33
C VAL A 393 -12.42 -13.21 1.03
N GLY A 394 -11.58 -13.40 2.06
CA GLY A 394 -10.14 -13.61 1.87
C GLY A 394 -9.82 -14.87 1.08
N GLY A 395 -10.57 -15.96 1.30
CA GLY A 395 -10.48 -17.20 0.52
C GLY A 395 -10.89 -17.01 -0.94
N LEU A 396 -11.98 -16.27 -1.19
CA LEU A 396 -12.41 -15.90 -2.55
C LEU A 396 -11.33 -15.06 -3.24
N MET A 397 -10.79 -14.04 -2.56
CA MET A 397 -9.67 -13.25 -3.08
C MET A 397 -8.43 -14.11 -3.35
N GLY A 398 -8.16 -15.11 -2.52
CA GLY A 398 -7.10 -16.10 -2.74
C GLY A 398 -7.33 -16.96 -3.99
N ALA A 399 -8.57 -17.39 -4.25
CA ALA A 399 -8.92 -18.11 -5.47
C ALA A 399 -8.71 -17.24 -6.73
N ILE A 400 -9.12 -15.97 -6.67
CA ILE A 400 -8.87 -14.99 -7.72
C ILE A 400 -7.36 -14.82 -7.95
N LEU A 401 -6.58 -14.66 -6.87
CA LEU A 401 -5.12 -14.54 -6.95
C LEU A 401 -4.47 -15.74 -7.65
N ILE A 402 -4.87 -16.95 -7.29
CA ILE A 402 -4.37 -18.18 -7.91
C ILE A 402 -4.70 -18.18 -9.42
N THR A 403 -5.93 -17.81 -9.80
CA THR A 403 -6.32 -17.70 -11.20
C THR A 403 -5.46 -16.69 -11.95
N LEU A 404 -5.27 -15.48 -11.39
CA LEU A 404 -4.44 -14.43 -12.01
C LEU A 404 -2.97 -14.86 -12.16
N LEU A 405 -2.41 -15.53 -11.16
CA LEU A 405 -1.04 -16.05 -11.23
C LEU A 405 -0.93 -17.17 -12.30
N TRP A 406 -2.01 -17.90 -12.58
CA TRP A 406 -2.02 -18.91 -13.61
C TRP A 406 -2.21 -18.32 -15.02
N THR A 407 -3.14 -17.41 -15.19
CA THR A 407 -3.52 -16.84 -16.49
C THR A 407 -2.59 -15.73 -16.97
N LYS A 408 -1.85 -15.05 -16.05
CA LYS A 408 -0.99 -13.90 -16.36
C LYS A 408 0.49 -14.17 -16.02
N PRO A 409 1.23 -14.84 -16.90
CA PRO A 409 2.63 -15.21 -16.63
C PRO A 409 3.54 -13.98 -16.40
N THR A 410 3.33 -12.88 -17.12
CA THR A 410 4.10 -11.63 -16.95
C THR A 410 3.87 -11.03 -15.57
N ALA A 411 2.62 -10.95 -15.11
CA ALA A 411 2.28 -10.45 -13.77
C ALA A 411 2.85 -11.35 -12.66
N ARG A 412 2.77 -12.67 -12.85
CA ARG A 412 3.41 -13.63 -11.96
C ARG A 412 4.91 -13.42 -11.86
N ALA A 413 5.58 -13.26 -13.00
CA ALA A 413 7.03 -13.03 -13.05
C ALA A 413 7.42 -11.72 -12.34
N PHE A 414 6.69 -10.65 -12.59
CA PHE A 414 6.88 -9.35 -11.93
C PHE A 414 6.72 -9.46 -10.41
N SER A 415 5.64 -10.08 -9.95
CA SER A 415 5.37 -10.25 -8.52
C SER A 415 6.43 -11.10 -7.82
N LEU A 416 6.87 -12.19 -8.46
CA LEU A 416 7.95 -13.04 -7.95
C LEU A 416 9.29 -12.30 -7.93
N ALA A 417 9.58 -11.46 -8.92
CA ALA A 417 10.79 -10.64 -8.95
C ALA A 417 10.81 -9.66 -7.77
N ILE A 418 9.73 -8.92 -7.52
CA ILE A 418 9.63 -8.01 -6.37
C ILE A 418 9.76 -8.76 -5.05
N LEU A 419 9.09 -9.91 -4.90
CA LEU A 419 9.21 -10.74 -3.70
C LEU A 419 10.64 -11.19 -3.45
N ASN A 420 11.30 -11.74 -4.47
CA ASN A 420 12.67 -12.25 -4.33
C ASN A 420 13.67 -11.14 -4.04
N MET A 421 13.61 -10.04 -4.77
CA MET A 421 14.50 -8.89 -4.54
C MET A 421 14.26 -8.27 -3.17
N GLY A 422 13.00 -8.11 -2.76
CA GLY A 422 12.65 -7.57 -1.44
C GLY A 422 13.05 -8.50 -0.28
N LEU A 423 12.79 -9.80 -0.40
CA LEU A 423 13.19 -10.79 0.61
C LEU A 423 14.72 -10.96 0.67
N ALA A 424 15.44 -10.84 -0.45
CA ALA A 424 16.89 -10.85 -0.48
C ALA A 424 17.46 -9.60 0.24
N ALA A 425 16.93 -8.41 -0.05
CA ALA A 425 17.29 -7.18 0.66
C ALA A 425 17.00 -7.27 2.17
N ARG A 426 15.87 -7.88 2.54
CA ARG A 426 15.54 -8.19 3.92
C ARG A 426 16.58 -9.12 4.56
N MET A 427 16.94 -10.20 3.89
CA MET A 427 17.92 -11.15 4.41
C MET A 427 19.28 -10.48 4.65
N VAL A 428 19.77 -9.66 3.71
CA VAL A 428 20.99 -8.87 3.88
C VAL A 428 20.90 -7.96 5.11
N THR A 429 19.76 -7.29 5.30
CA THR A 429 19.51 -6.39 6.43
C THR A 429 19.51 -7.14 7.76
N LEU A 430 18.79 -8.26 7.85
CA LEU A 430 18.69 -9.06 9.07
C LEU A 430 20.00 -9.76 9.44
N ALA A 431 20.77 -10.21 8.45
CA ALA A 431 22.06 -10.86 8.67
C ALA A 431 23.07 -9.94 9.37
N GLY A 432 23.00 -8.63 9.13
CA GLY A 432 23.83 -7.64 9.83
C GLY A 432 23.41 -7.34 11.27
N ARG A 433 22.22 -7.82 11.69
CA ARG A 433 21.60 -7.51 13.00
C ARG A 433 21.39 -8.76 13.86
N ALA A 434 21.34 -9.94 13.25
CA ALA A 434 21.10 -11.18 13.95
C ALA A 434 22.29 -11.55 14.84
N ASN A 435 21.99 -12.08 16.02
CA ASN A 435 23.02 -12.61 16.93
C ASN A 435 23.53 -13.97 16.41
N VAL A 436 24.35 -13.88 15.37
CA VAL A 436 25.03 -15.01 14.72
C VAL A 436 26.53 -14.70 14.58
N PRO A 437 27.41 -15.71 14.48
CA PRO A 437 28.83 -15.49 14.23
C PRO A 437 29.07 -14.60 13.01
N ALA A 438 30.04 -13.69 13.07
CA ALA A 438 30.31 -12.72 12.00
C ALA A 438 30.54 -13.36 10.62
N ALA A 439 31.19 -14.56 10.58
CA ALA A 439 31.36 -15.31 9.36
C ALA A 439 30.02 -15.77 8.75
N THR A 440 29.11 -16.26 9.60
CA THR A 440 27.76 -16.69 9.21
C THR A 440 26.93 -15.48 8.74
N GLY A 441 27.03 -14.35 9.42
CA GLY A 441 26.36 -13.10 9.01
C GLY A 441 26.81 -12.65 7.62
N ARG A 442 28.13 -12.61 7.35
CA ARG A 442 28.68 -12.28 6.03
C ARG A 442 28.27 -13.27 4.95
N MET A 443 28.22 -14.56 5.28
CA MET A 443 27.73 -15.58 4.36
C MET A 443 26.27 -15.33 3.94
N PHE A 444 25.37 -15.02 4.87
CA PHE A 444 23.98 -14.70 4.55
C PHE A 444 23.84 -13.39 3.76
N GLN A 445 24.66 -12.39 4.05
CA GLN A 445 24.70 -11.17 3.23
C GLN A 445 25.14 -11.46 1.79
N GLY A 446 26.17 -12.29 1.62
CA GLY A 446 26.67 -12.71 0.31
C GLY A 446 25.60 -13.50 -0.47
N ILE A 447 24.93 -14.47 0.17
CA ILE A 447 23.84 -15.24 -0.45
C ILE A 447 22.70 -14.31 -0.84
N GLY A 448 22.27 -13.39 0.03
CA GLY A 448 21.21 -12.45 -0.27
C GLY A 448 21.55 -11.53 -1.45
N GLY A 449 22.77 -11.01 -1.50
CA GLY A 449 23.26 -10.20 -2.62
C GLY A 449 23.30 -11.00 -3.93
N LEU A 450 23.78 -12.24 -3.88
CA LEU A 450 23.86 -13.12 -5.04
C LEU A 450 22.46 -13.48 -5.58
N VAL A 451 21.51 -13.81 -4.70
CA VAL A 451 20.12 -14.10 -5.10
C VAL A 451 19.45 -12.86 -5.67
N PHE A 452 19.70 -11.67 -5.11
CA PHE A 452 19.20 -10.42 -5.65
C PHE A 452 19.66 -10.18 -7.09
N LEU A 453 20.97 -10.33 -7.35
CA LEU A 453 21.55 -10.18 -8.69
C LEU A 453 21.07 -11.27 -9.65
N ALA A 454 21.03 -12.53 -9.19
CA ALA A 454 20.55 -13.65 -9.99
C ALA A 454 19.09 -13.49 -10.39
N GLN A 455 18.22 -13.05 -9.46
CA GLN A 455 16.81 -12.79 -9.77
C GLN A 455 16.67 -11.65 -10.78
N GLY A 456 17.44 -10.57 -10.64
CA GLY A 456 17.47 -9.48 -11.61
C GLY A 456 17.87 -9.98 -13.01
N ALA A 457 18.95 -10.76 -13.11
CA ALA A 457 19.38 -11.35 -14.38
C ALA A 457 18.32 -12.29 -14.99
N ILE A 458 17.75 -13.19 -14.18
CA ILE A 458 16.70 -14.11 -14.63
C ILE A 458 15.48 -13.36 -15.13
N THR A 459 15.04 -12.33 -14.42
CA THR A 459 13.89 -11.51 -14.83
C THR A 459 14.14 -10.81 -16.17
N PHE A 460 15.40 -10.45 -16.46
CA PHE A 460 15.76 -9.75 -17.69
C PHE A 460 15.98 -10.68 -18.89
N PHE A 461 16.57 -11.86 -18.65
CA PHE A 461 17.01 -12.75 -19.74
C PHE A 461 16.07 -13.93 -20.03
N LEU A 462 15.25 -14.37 -19.07
CA LEU A 462 14.34 -15.49 -19.27
C LEU A 462 12.91 -15.02 -19.56
N PRO A 463 12.23 -15.65 -20.52
CA PRO A 463 10.81 -15.37 -20.76
C PRO A 463 9.96 -15.68 -19.51
N ALA A 464 8.98 -14.83 -19.24
CA ALA A 464 8.07 -14.98 -18.09
C ALA A 464 7.27 -16.30 -18.09
N GLN A 465 7.08 -16.90 -19.27
CA GLN A 465 6.41 -18.17 -19.47
C GLN A 465 7.29 -19.40 -19.23
N ALA A 466 8.62 -19.21 -19.17
CA ALA A 466 9.56 -20.31 -19.00
C ALA A 466 9.39 -21.02 -17.65
N TRP A 467 9.35 -22.36 -17.67
CA TRP A 467 9.24 -23.16 -16.45
C TRP A 467 10.47 -22.99 -15.53
N GLU A 468 11.63 -22.80 -16.12
CA GLU A 468 12.88 -22.53 -15.42
C GLU A 468 12.78 -21.24 -14.60
N PHE A 469 12.21 -20.17 -15.18
CA PHE A 469 11.94 -18.92 -14.46
C PHE A 469 11.04 -19.17 -13.26
N LEU A 470 9.92 -19.84 -13.48
CA LEU A 470 8.93 -20.11 -12.45
C LEU A 470 9.51 -20.95 -11.31
N PHE A 471 10.15 -22.08 -11.64
CA PHE A 471 10.74 -22.99 -10.67
C PHE A 471 11.80 -22.27 -9.81
N PHE A 472 12.74 -21.57 -10.47
CA PHE A 472 13.79 -20.84 -9.78
C PHE A 472 13.23 -19.74 -8.87
N SER A 473 12.30 -18.92 -9.38
CA SER A 473 11.76 -17.82 -8.63
C SER A 473 10.91 -18.26 -7.43
N VAL A 474 10.11 -19.32 -7.57
CA VAL A 474 9.33 -19.89 -6.46
C VAL A 474 10.25 -20.54 -5.42
N ALA A 475 11.23 -21.32 -5.86
CA ALA A 475 12.20 -21.94 -4.94
C ALA A 475 12.96 -20.87 -4.13
N ASN A 476 13.41 -19.80 -4.81
CA ASN A 476 14.05 -18.67 -4.12
C ASN A 476 13.14 -17.96 -3.14
N THR A 477 11.87 -17.72 -3.51
CA THR A 477 10.90 -17.10 -2.59
C THR A 477 10.77 -17.92 -1.30
N ILE A 478 10.59 -19.22 -1.42
CA ILE A 478 10.47 -20.13 -0.27
C ILE A 478 11.77 -20.11 0.55
N PHE A 479 12.91 -20.27 -0.12
CA PHE A 479 14.23 -20.27 0.52
C PHE A 479 14.50 -18.97 1.30
N LEU A 480 14.29 -17.82 0.68
CA LEU A 480 14.50 -16.52 1.30
C LEU A 480 13.51 -16.26 2.44
N ALA A 481 12.23 -16.67 2.28
CA ALA A 481 11.24 -16.55 3.33
C ALA A 481 11.63 -17.35 4.57
N LEU A 482 12.03 -18.61 4.40
CA LEU A 482 12.47 -19.48 5.49
C LEU A 482 13.74 -18.94 6.16
N LEU A 483 14.74 -18.58 5.38
CA LEU A 483 16.03 -18.14 5.89
C LEU A 483 15.96 -16.78 6.58
N SER A 484 15.23 -15.82 5.98
CA SER A 484 15.00 -14.54 6.62
C SER A 484 14.10 -14.67 7.87
N GLY A 485 13.17 -15.61 7.89
CA GLY A 485 12.40 -15.97 9.06
C GLY A 485 13.26 -16.53 10.18
N TYR A 486 14.22 -17.40 9.86
CA TYR A 486 15.22 -17.90 10.82
C TYR A 486 16.06 -16.76 11.40
N LEU A 487 16.62 -15.89 10.55
CA LEU A 487 17.41 -14.73 11.00
C LEU A 487 16.59 -13.77 11.88
N SER A 488 15.34 -13.54 11.53
CA SER A 488 14.44 -12.69 12.33
C SER A 488 14.24 -13.20 13.76
N ARG A 489 14.23 -14.54 13.98
CA ARG A 489 14.16 -15.14 15.31
C ARG A 489 15.45 -15.03 16.12
N LYS A 490 16.59 -14.78 15.46
CA LYS A 490 17.89 -14.60 16.08
C LYS A 490 18.19 -13.16 16.46
N ILE A 491 17.35 -12.21 16.07
CA ILE A 491 17.43 -10.83 16.55
C ILE A 491 16.90 -10.84 17.99
N PRO A 492 17.71 -10.43 18.97
CA PRO A 492 17.27 -10.45 20.36
C PRO A 492 16.12 -9.46 20.57
N GLU A 493 14.98 -9.97 20.99
CA GLU A 493 13.95 -9.17 21.63
C GLU A 493 14.41 -8.90 23.05
N LYS A 494 15.19 -7.85 23.28
CA LYS A 494 15.63 -7.51 24.63
C LYS A 494 14.91 -6.28 25.13
N VAL A 495 14.08 -6.49 26.13
CA VAL A 495 13.90 -5.53 27.20
C VAL A 495 15.24 -5.47 27.94
N VAL A 496 16.04 -4.46 27.69
CA VAL A 496 17.31 -4.30 28.40
C VAL A 496 16.98 -3.61 29.71
N ARG A 497 16.93 -4.39 30.79
CA ARG A 497 17.05 -3.84 32.14
C ARG A 497 18.54 -3.72 32.43
N ARG A 498 19.04 -2.50 32.62
CA ARG A 498 20.31 -2.27 33.30
C ARG A 498 19.96 -1.94 34.73
N HIS A 499 20.25 -2.86 35.64
CA HIS A 499 20.26 -2.58 37.05
C HIS A 499 21.60 -1.91 37.39
N LEU A 500 21.56 -0.82 38.11
CA LEU A 500 22.74 -0.37 38.85
C LEU A 500 22.91 -1.39 39.98
N GLU A 501 23.64 -2.48 39.68
CA GLU A 501 24.06 -3.46 40.70
C GLU A 501 24.99 -2.73 41.70
N ASN A 502 24.68 -2.82 42.97
CA ASN A 502 25.42 -2.29 44.11
C ASN A 502 25.25 -0.80 44.39
N PHE A 503 24.02 -0.36 44.59
CA PHE A 503 23.78 0.94 45.17
C PHE A 503 23.78 0.83 46.70
N ASP A 504 24.89 1.23 47.34
CA ASP A 504 25.05 1.34 48.82
C ASP A 504 24.49 2.72 49.26
N GLY A 505 23.20 2.94 49.17
CA GLY A 505 22.56 4.16 49.58
C GLY A 505 21.29 3.93 50.39
N ASP A 506 20.97 4.87 51.28
CA ASP A 506 19.79 4.86 52.14
C ASP A 506 18.54 5.31 51.36
N TYR A 507 18.17 4.54 50.30
CA TYR A 507 17.00 4.78 49.46
C TYR A 507 15.90 3.80 49.77
N ASP A 508 14.64 4.28 49.74
CA ASP A 508 13.46 3.42 49.87
C ASP A 508 13.33 2.48 48.66
N PRO A 509 13.45 1.17 48.84
CA PRO A 509 13.39 0.22 47.74
C PRO A 509 11.97 0.05 47.13
N ILE A 510 10.95 0.70 47.67
CA ILE A 510 9.55 0.56 47.28
C ILE A 510 9.08 1.78 46.47
N THR A 511 9.71 2.95 46.63
CA THR A 511 9.26 4.17 45.95
C THR A 511 10.11 4.46 44.72
N TYR A 512 9.46 4.46 43.55
CA TYR A 512 10.08 4.77 42.26
C TYR A 512 9.30 5.85 41.52
N HIS A 513 10.04 6.77 40.89
CA HIS A 513 9.47 7.66 39.88
C HIS A 513 9.51 6.99 38.50
N LEU A 514 8.36 6.75 37.89
CA LEU A 514 8.23 6.21 36.54
C LEU A 514 8.22 7.38 35.54
N VAL A 515 9.18 7.41 34.63
CA VAL A 515 9.33 8.47 33.64
C VAL A 515 9.32 7.92 32.23
N ALA A 516 8.41 8.42 31.37
CA ALA A 516 8.46 8.15 29.95
C ALA A 516 9.55 9.03 29.31
N ALA A 517 10.53 8.41 28.68
CA ALA A 517 11.79 9.04 28.28
C ALA A 517 11.76 9.87 26.98
N ASN A 518 10.61 10.10 26.38
CA ASN A 518 10.49 10.99 25.21
C ASN A 518 10.50 12.47 25.59
N ARG A 519 11.16 12.82 26.71
CA ARG A 519 11.14 14.17 27.25
C ARG A 519 12.53 14.81 27.23
N PRO A 520 12.64 16.16 27.19
CA PRO A 520 13.91 16.84 27.19
C PRO A 520 14.81 16.45 28.39
N SER A 521 16.10 16.45 28.18
CA SER A 521 17.12 16.16 29.23
C SER A 521 16.92 16.95 30.51
N THR A 522 16.46 18.21 30.41
CA THR A 522 16.12 19.08 31.55
C THR A 522 15.00 18.51 32.42
N PHE A 523 14.01 17.79 31.82
CA PHE A 523 12.94 17.13 32.58
C PHE A 523 13.48 15.91 33.34
N ILE A 524 14.33 15.12 32.72
CA ILE A 524 14.97 13.94 33.36
C ILE A 524 15.85 14.40 34.54
N HIS A 525 16.60 15.46 34.35
CA HIS A 525 17.41 16.06 35.43
C HIS A 525 16.54 16.49 36.62
N GLY A 526 15.44 17.20 36.38
CA GLY A 526 14.50 17.61 37.42
C GLY A 526 13.87 16.45 38.19
N VAL A 527 13.52 15.37 37.51
CA VAL A 527 13.00 14.13 38.17
C VAL A 527 14.08 13.48 39.04
N LEU A 528 15.32 13.41 38.59
CA LEU A 528 16.42 12.84 39.35
C LEU A 528 16.77 13.72 40.58
N GLU A 529 16.71 15.05 40.48
CA GLU A 529 16.85 15.94 41.63
C GLU A 529 15.74 15.76 42.68
N ASP A 530 14.49 15.59 42.22
CA ASP A 530 13.35 15.37 43.12
C ASP A 530 13.43 13.97 43.76
N ALA A 531 13.90 12.97 43.03
CA ALA A 531 14.15 11.62 43.54
C ALA A 531 15.26 11.63 44.60
N GLN A 532 16.32 12.41 44.40
CA GLN A 532 17.38 12.61 45.40
C GLN A 532 16.82 13.20 46.69
N LYS A 533 16.00 14.24 46.60
CA LYS A 533 15.38 14.90 47.77
C LYS A 533 14.43 13.96 48.53
N SER A 534 13.67 13.13 47.78
CA SER A 534 12.72 12.18 48.36
C SER A 534 13.33 10.83 48.75
N LYS A 535 14.63 10.63 48.53
CA LYS A 535 15.34 9.34 48.72
C LYS A 535 14.64 8.18 47.97
N ALA A 536 14.15 8.44 46.76
CA ALA A 536 13.46 7.48 45.93
C ALA A 536 14.36 7.02 44.75
N GLY A 537 14.17 5.79 44.27
CA GLY A 537 14.75 5.34 43.01
C GLY A 537 14.00 5.91 41.81
N VAL A 538 14.61 5.85 40.64
CA VAL A 538 13.97 6.25 39.37
C VAL A 538 13.98 5.11 38.38
N ILE A 539 12.84 4.86 37.76
CA ILE A 539 12.74 3.95 36.61
C ILE A 539 12.43 4.78 35.38
N ILE A 540 13.38 4.87 34.45
CA ILE A 540 13.17 5.53 33.16
C ILE A 540 12.76 4.48 32.15
N VAL A 541 11.55 4.63 31.61
CA VAL A 541 11.01 3.77 30.57
C VAL A 541 11.06 4.52 29.25
N PHE A 542 11.92 4.06 28.34
CA PHE A 542 11.89 4.53 26.96
C PHE A 542 10.93 3.65 26.16
N VAL A 543 9.80 4.22 25.77
CA VAL A 543 8.84 3.58 24.89
C VAL A 543 9.12 4.07 23.48
N ARG A 544 9.53 3.17 22.58
CA ARG A 544 9.65 3.55 21.17
C ARG A 544 8.27 3.81 20.61
N ASN A 545 7.87 5.07 20.60
CA ASN A 545 6.56 5.47 20.14
C ASN A 545 6.46 5.30 18.61
N LEU A 546 5.49 4.53 18.18
CA LEU A 546 5.29 4.13 16.79
C LEU A 546 4.35 5.06 16.04
N ALA A 547 3.99 6.16 16.65
CA ALA A 547 3.09 7.17 16.11
C ALA A 547 3.52 7.74 14.75
N HIS A 548 4.71 7.43 14.29
CA HIS A 548 5.23 7.91 13.01
C HIS A 548 5.16 6.89 11.87
N SER A 549 4.66 5.67 12.11
CA SER A 549 4.37 4.75 11.02
C SER A 549 2.97 4.97 10.50
N LEU A 550 2.79 5.02 9.20
CA LEU A 550 1.47 5.03 8.56
C LEU A 550 0.61 3.81 8.93
N SER A 551 1.22 2.80 9.51
CA SER A 551 0.61 1.52 9.83
C SER A 551 0.40 1.23 11.32
N GLY A 552 0.83 2.09 12.26
CA GLY A 552 0.68 1.86 13.69
C GLY A 552 1.25 0.52 14.19
N SER A 553 2.20 -0.08 13.48
CA SER A 553 2.81 -1.34 13.90
C SER A 553 3.97 -1.13 14.86
N ALA A 554 4.06 -1.97 15.89
CA ALA A 554 5.14 -1.92 16.85
C ALA A 554 6.48 -2.31 16.20
N ALA A 555 7.41 -1.37 16.09
CA ALA A 555 8.76 -1.64 15.63
C ALA A 555 9.55 -2.35 16.73
N HIS A 556 9.97 -3.58 16.46
CA HIS A 556 10.93 -4.25 17.34
C HIS A 556 12.34 -3.76 16.99
N HIS A 557 12.76 -2.69 17.65
CA HIS A 557 14.16 -2.25 17.61
C HIS A 557 14.91 -2.83 18.80
N ALA A 558 16.08 -3.38 18.54
CA ALA A 558 17.02 -3.61 19.64
C ALA A 558 17.46 -2.25 20.19
N MET A 559 17.57 -2.08 21.50
CA MET A 559 18.07 -0.85 22.14
C MET A 559 19.41 -0.41 21.56
N ALA A 560 20.27 -1.36 21.19
CA ALA A 560 21.58 -1.10 20.57
C ALA A 560 21.49 -0.37 19.21
N ASP A 561 20.35 -0.46 18.56
CA ASP A 561 20.09 0.16 17.25
C ASP A 561 19.30 1.47 17.36
N ASP A 562 18.82 1.81 18.54
CA ASP A 562 18.06 3.02 18.82
C ASP A 562 18.97 4.11 19.37
N GLN A 563 19.45 4.98 18.47
CA GLN A 563 20.37 6.04 18.84
C GLN A 563 19.73 7.02 19.84
N GLU A 564 18.46 7.34 19.67
CA GLU A 564 17.71 8.25 20.55
C GLU A 564 17.57 7.66 21.96
N ALA A 565 17.20 6.38 22.06
CA ALA A 565 17.12 5.70 23.35
C ALA A 565 18.48 5.65 24.06
N ARG A 566 19.57 5.43 23.29
CA ARG A 566 20.93 5.45 23.86
C ARG A 566 21.31 6.83 24.39
N GLU A 567 21.08 7.88 23.61
CA GLU A 567 21.38 9.25 24.02
C GLU A 567 20.62 9.64 25.30
N VAL A 568 19.31 9.28 25.37
CA VAL A 568 18.50 9.53 26.57
C VAL A 568 19.01 8.73 27.77
N PHE A 569 19.34 7.44 27.57
CA PHE A 569 19.81 6.59 28.65
C PHE A 569 21.22 6.94 29.14
N GLU A 570 22.14 7.31 28.24
CA GLU A 570 23.47 7.77 28.58
C GLU A 570 23.39 9.09 29.39
N THR A 571 22.56 10.02 28.90
CA THR A 571 22.34 11.29 29.62
C THR A 571 21.72 11.06 31.02
N ALA A 572 20.76 10.16 31.12
CA ALA A 572 20.11 9.84 32.39
C ALA A 572 21.10 9.16 33.38
N LEU A 573 21.93 8.24 32.86
CA LEU A 573 22.98 7.59 33.65
C LEU A 573 24.01 8.56 34.19
N ASP A 574 24.47 9.52 33.37
CA ASP A 574 25.41 10.54 33.76
C ASP A 574 24.85 11.44 34.88
N PHE A 575 23.59 11.88 34.75
CA PHE A 575 22.92 12.65 35.78
C PHE A 575 22.68 11.85 37.05
N ALA A 576 22.21 10.59 36.95
CA ALA A 576 21.97 9.75 38.11
C ALA A 576 23.26 9.45 38.87
N ASN A 577 24.36 9.17 38.16
CA ASN A 577 25.68 8.97 38.78
C ASN A 577 26.17 10.22 39.50
N ASN A 578 25.99 11.41 38.90
CA ASN A 578 26.40 12.68 39.53
C ASN A 578 25.58 13.02 40.78
N LEU A 579 24.30 12.68 40.79
CA LEU A 579 23.38 12.93 41.90
C LEU A 579 23.35 11.78 42.93
N GLY A 580 23.94 10.64 42.63
CA GLY A 580 23.91 9.45 43.47
C GLY A 580 22.50 8.86 43.64
N VAL A 581 21.68 8.83 42.58
CA VAL A 581 20.32 8.35 42.59
C VAL A 581 20.25 6.93 41.95
N PRO A 582 19.60 5.95 42.60
CA PRO A 582 19.37 4.65 41.98
C PRO A 582 18.52 4.79 40.72
N LEU A 583 19.00 4.22 39.62
CA LEU A 583 18.36 4.35 38.30
C LEU A 583 18.22 2.97 37.61
N ASP A 584 16.99 2.60 37.29
CA ASP A 584 16.69 1.51 36.38
C ASP A 584 16.27 2.04 35.00
N LEU A 585 16.85 1.47 33.94
CA LEU A 585 16.55 1.83 32.56
C LEU A 585 15.79 0.68 31.89
N VAL A 586 14.61 0.98 31.41
CA VAL A 586 13.73 0.01 30.74
C VAL A 586 13.47 0.46 29.32
N TYR A 587 13.89 -0.34 28.35
CA TYR A 587 13.56 -0.12 26.94
C TYR A 587 12.38 -0.99 26.53
N LEU A 588 11.28 -0.39 26.14
CA LEU A 588 10.11 -1.08 25.61
C LEU A 588 10.05 -0.90 24.08
N PRO A 589 10.34 -1.95 23.29
CA PRO A 589 10.23 -1.90 21.84
C PRO A 589 8.77 -2.02 21.41
N GLY A 590 8.05 -0.92 21.50
CA GLY A 590 6.70 -0.78 20.96
C GLY A 590 5.63 -1.76 21.41
N GLY A 591 4.67 -1.26 22.10
CA GLY A 591 3.41 -1.88 22.48
C GLY A 591 2.64 -0.88 23.33
N PRO A 592 1.32 -0.90 23.33
CA PRO A 592 0.58 -0.10 24.28
C PRO A 592 0.94 -0.57 25.70
N ILE A 593 1.20 0.38 26.56
CA ILE A 593 1.23 0.15 28.02
C ILE A 593 -0.16 -0.27 28.45
#